data_51e184baf76fa7f48fbd60bec2395300
#
_entry.id   51e184baf76fa7f48fbd60bec2395300
#
_cell.length_a   1.000
_cell.length_b   1.000
_cell.length_c   1.000
_cell.angle_alpha   90.00
_cell.angle_beta   90.00
_cell.angle_gamma   90.00
#
_symmetry.space_group_name_H-M   'P 1'
#
loop_
_entity.id
_entity.type
_entity.pdbx_description
1 polymer ?
#
loop_
_entity_poly.entity_id
_entity_poly.type
_entity_poly.pdbx_seq_one_letter_code
_entity_poly.pdbx_strand_id
1 'polypeptide(L)'
;MNIPNQLKYTKDHEWILVDGNVATVGVTDFAQGELGDIVYVDVDTLDETVVIEEVFGSVEAVKTVSDLFMPLTGEIIEFNEALEDAPELVNKDPYGEGWMIKIAMEDTTQLDDLLDAAAYKDLIEG
;
A
#
# COMPACT_ATOMS: atom_id res chain seq x y z
N MET A 1 17.73 -0.53 3.42
CA MET A 1 16.28 -0.46 3.16
C MET A 1 15.96 -1.07 1.81
N ASN A 2 14.95 -1.90 1.75
CA ASN A 2 14.59 -2.61 0.51
C ASN A 2 13.59 -1.80 -0.32
N ILE A 3 13.93 -1.57 -1.60
CA ILE A 3 13.07 -0.88 -2.57
C ILE A 3 13.09 -1.72 -3.86
N PRO A 4 12.19 -2.73 -3.96
CA PRO A 4 12.19 -3.63 -5.14
C PRO A 4 12.00 -2.88 -6.46
N ASN A 5 12.79 -3.25 -7.47
CA ASN A 5 12.77 -2.59 -8.78
C ASN A 5 11.55 -2.94 -9.62
N GLN A 6 10.88 -4.05 -9.33
CA GLN A 6 9.72 -4.51 -10.11
C GLN A 6 8.41 -3.88 -9.68
N LEU A 7 8.41 -3.08 -8.60
CA LEU A 7 7.22 -2.45 -8.08
C LEU A 7 7.14 -0.99 -8.52
N LYS A 8 5.95 -0.40 -8.37
CA LYS A 8 5.74 1.03 -8.49
C LYS A 8 5.41 1.60 -7.12
N TYR A 9 5.53 2.90 -6.97
CA TYR A 9 5.43 3.55 -5.66
C TYR A 9 4.65 4.86 -5.75
N THR A 10 4.10 5.28 -4.60
CA THR A 10 3.45 6.59 -4.46
C THR A 10 4.25 7.49 -3.52
N LYS A 11 3.94 8.78 -3.57
CA LYS A 11 4.51 9.76 -2.63
C LYS A 11 4.03 9.52 -1.19
N ASP A 12 2.97 8.73 -1.03
CA ASP A 12 2.42 8.39 0.28
C ASP A 12 3.02 7.09 0.84
N HIS A 13 4.11 6.62 0.21
CA HIS A 13 4.89 5.46 0.67
C HIS A 13 4.12 4.15 0.59
N GLU A 14 3.39 3.98 -0.52
CA GLU A 14 2.71 2.74 -0.85
C GLU A 14 3.38 2.11 -2.06
N TRP A 15 3.41 0.78 -2.11
CA TRP A 15 3.91 0.05 -3.27
C TRP A 15 2.77 -0.60 -4.02
N ILE A 16 2.95 -0.79 -5.32
CA ILE A 16 1.95 -1.37 -6.21
C ILE A 16 2.59 -2.46 -7.07
N LEU A 17 2.00 -3.65 -7.04
CA LEU A 17 2.37 -4.76 -7.92
C LEU A 17 1.23 -5.00 -8.89
N VAL A 18 1.50 -4.82 -10.19
CA VAL A 18 0.48 -4.94 -11.23
C VAL A 18 0.51 -6.34 -11.83
N ASP A 19 -0.65 -6.98 -11.90
CA ASP A 19 -0.85 -8.27 -12.55
C ASP A 19 -2.12 -8.18 -13.38
N GLY A 20 -1.97 -7.96 -14.71
CA GLY A 20 -3.10 -7.75 -15.58
C GLY A 20 -3.85 -6.47 -15.19
N ASN A 21 -5.12 -6.62 -14.83
CA ASN A 21 -5.98 -5.51 -14.44
C ASN A 21 -6.11 -5.36 -12.91
N VAL A 22 -5.32 -6.13 -12.16
CA VAL A 22 -5.35 -6.12 -10.69
C VAL A 22 -4.06 -5.56 -10.15
N ALA A 23 -4.18 -4.65 -9.19
CA ALA A 23 -3.03 -4.09 -8.47
C ALA A 23 -3.07 -4.54 -7.03
N THR A 24 -1.97 -5.12 -6.55
CA THR A 24 -1.78 -5.45 -5.14
C THR A 24 -1.02 -4.29 -4.50
N VAL A 25 -1.47 -3.85 -3.34
CA VAL A 25 -0.98 -2.63 -2.67
C VAL A 25 -0.62 -2.92 -1.23
N GLY A 26 0.47 -2.33 -0.79
CA GLY A 26 0.87 -2.33 0.61
C GLY A 26 1.71 -1.10 0.92
N VAL A 27 2.22 -1.01 2.14
CA VAL A 27 3.12 0.07 2.53
C VAL A 27 4.57 -0.37 2.34
N THR A 28 5.44 0.60 2.06
CA THR A 28 6.85 0.31 1.80
C THR A 28 7.62 0.02 3.09
N ASP A 29 8.83 -0.51 2.92
CA ASP A 29 9.75 -0.73 4.04
C ASP A 29 10.05 0.60 4.76
N PHE A 30 10.20 1.69 4.02
CA PHE A 30 10.38 3.02 4.60
C PHE A 30 9.18 3.39 5.48
N ALA A 31 7.95 3.19 4.97
CA ALA A 31 6.74 3.56 5.70
C ALA A 31 6.60 2.75 6.99
N GLN A 32 6.82 1.43 6.96
CA GLN A 32 6.71 0.63 8.16
C GLN A 32 7.74 1.02 9.20
N GLY A 33 8.94 1.41 8.75
CA GLY A 33 9.98 1.89 9.67
C GLY A 33 9.61 3.20 10.36
N GLU A 34 8.98 4.11 9.62
CA GLU A 34 8.51 5.38 10.17
C GLU A 34 7.34 5.19 11.12
N LEU A 35 6.45 4.25 10.83
CA LEU A 35 5.27 3.97 11.66
C LEU A 35 5.64 3.23 12.94
N GLY A 36 6.64 2.35 12.88
CA GLY A 36 7.00 1.47 13.99
C GLY A 36 6.10 0.23 14.02
N ASP A 37 5.99 -0.38 15.19
CA ASP A 37 5.25 -1.65 15.34
C ASP A 37 3.76 -1.47 15.02
N ILE A 38 3.29 -2.20 14.02
CA ILE A 38 1.90 -2.16 13.58
C ILE A 38 1.08 -3.10 14.44
N VAL A 39 -0.02 -2.59 14.99
CA VAL A 39 -0.90 -3.35 15.89
C VAL A 39 -2.29 -3.59 15.31
N TYR A 40 -2.68 -2.84 14.27
CA TYR A 40 -4.00 -3.00 13.66
C TYR A 40 -4.02 -2.39 12.26
N VAL A 41 -4.69 -3.08 11.33
CA VAL A 41 -4.95 -2.57 9.97
C VAL A 41 -6.46 -2.63 9.75
N ASP A 42 -7.05 -1.49 9.42
CA ASP A 42 -8.49 -1.38 9.19
C ASP A 42 -8.77 -1.00 7.74
N VAL A 43 -9.53 -1.83 7.03
CA VAL A 43 -10.00 -1.54 5.68
C VAL A 43 -11.51 -1.79 5.66
N ASP A 44 -12.29 -0.71 5.63
CA ASP A 44 -13.74 -0.78 5.67
C ASP A 44 -14.38 -0.50 4.29
N THR A 45 -13.55 -0.46 3.24
CA THR A 45 -13.98 -0.14 1.87
C THR A 45 -13.98 -1.36 0.95
N LEU A 46 -13.88 -2.58 1.50
CA LEU A 46 -13.94 -3.80 0.70
C LEU A 46 -15.24 -3.82 -0.11
N ASP A 47 -15.12 -4.19 -1.38
CA ASP A 47 -16.21 -4.23 -2.36
C ASP A 47 -16.72 -2.85 -2.80
N GLU A 48 -16.01 -1.77 -2.42
CA GLU A 48 -16.35 -0.41 -2.84
C GLU A 48 -15.34 0.09 -3.87
N THR A 49 -15.82 0.98 -4.76
CA THR A 49 -14.94 1.71 -5.68
C THR A 49 -14.47 2.97 -4.97
N VAL A 50 -13.15 3.14 -4.89
CA VAL A 50 -12.53 4.30 -4.23
C VAL A 50 -11.69 5.05 -5.25
N VAL A 51 -11.78 6.38 -5.23
CA VAL A 51 -11.07 7.26 -6.17
C VAL A 51 -9.64 7.47 -5.70
N ILE A 52 -8.73 7.64 -6.66
CA ILE A 52 -7.32 7.93 -6.38
C ILE A 52 -7.19 9.06 -5.34
N GLU A 53 -6.29 8.86 -4.39
CA GLU A 53 -5.97 9.77 -3.28
C GLU A 53 -7.02 9.86 -2.17
N GLU A 54 -8.16 9.19 -2.31
CA GLU A 54 -9.09 9.06 -1.20
C GLU A 54 -8.61 7.99 -0.23
N VAL A 55 -9.06 8.07 1.03
CA VAL A 55 -8.68 7.11 2.07
C VAL A 55 -9.39 5.79 1.84
N PHE A 56 -8.65 4.68 1.80
CA PHE A 56 -9.26 3.34 1.71
C PHE A 56 -9.25 2.60 3.05
N GLY A 57 -8.48 3.06 4.00
CA GLY A 57 -8.36 2.43 5.30
C GLY A 57 -7.37 3.17 6.17
N SER A 58 -6.98 2.53 7.26
CA SER A 58 -6.00 3.11 8.18
C SER A 58 -5.12 2.02 8.77
N VAL A 59 -3.96 2.43 9.25
CA VAL A 59 -3.03 1.56 9.95
C VAL A 59 -2.73 2.16 11.31
N GLU A 60 -2.84 1.34 12.35
CA GLU A 60 -2.54 1.76 13.72
C GLU A 60 -1.24 1.13 14.16
N ALA A 61 -0.31 1.97 14.60
CA ALA A 61 0.93 1.54 15.23
C ALA A 61 0.88 1.88 16.71
N VAL A 62 1.83 1.38 17.48
CA VAL A 62 1.91 1.67 18.92
C VAL A 62 1.96 3.17 19.18
N LYS A 63 2.73 3.91 18.35
CA LYS A 63 2.98 5.33 18.55
C LYS A 63 2.09 6.28 17.75
N THR A 64 1.35 5.79 16.74
CA THR A 64 0.61 6.67 15.84
C THR A 64 -0.44 5.90 15.03
N VAL A 65 -1.38 6.66 14.44
CA VAL A 65 -2.37 6.15 13.49
C VAL A 65 -2.22 6.93 12.20
N SER A 66 -2.27 6.24 11.06
CA SER A 66 -2.11 6.88 9.76
C SER A 66 -3.18 6.41 8.79
N ASP A 67 -3.70 7.33 7.97
CA ASP A 67 -4.62 6.99 6.90
C ASP A 67 -3.85 6.38 5.73
N LEU A 68 -4.55 5.50 5.00
CA LEU A 68 -4.02 4.86 3.80
C LEU A 68 -4.78 5.39 2.59
N PHE A 69 -4.05 5.88 1.58
CA PHE A 69 -4.61 6.56 0.42
C PHE A 69 -4.61 5.66 -0.80
N MET A 70 -5.67 5.76 -1.61
CA MET A 70 -5.76 4.97 -2.85
C MET A 70 -4.68 5.42 -3.84
N PRO A 71 -3.83 4.49 -4.30
CA PRO A 71 -2.83 4.82 -5.32
C PRO A 71 -3.42 4.92 -6.71
N LEU A 72 -4.60 4.31 -6.92
CA LEU A 72 -5.28 4.21 -8.21
C LEU A 72 -6.78 4.17 -7.95
N THR A 73 -7.58 4.66 -8.91
CA THR A 73 -9.03 4.50 -8.83
C THR A 73 -9.42 3.07 -9.20
N GLY A 74 -10.25 2.45 -8.38
CA GLY A 74 -10.75 1.11 -8.67
C GLY A 74 -11.53 0.51 -7.52
N GLU A 75 -12.04 -0.69 -7.77
CA GLU A 75 -12.78 -1.44 -6.75
C GLU A 75 -11.80 -2.23 -5.89
N ILE A 76 -11.97 -2.16 -4.57
CA ILE A 76 -11.18 -2.96 -3.63
C ILE A 76 -11.81 -4.33 -3.56
N ILE A 77 -11.17 -5.31 -4.21
CA ILE A 77 -11.73 -6.65 -4.39
C ILE A 77 -11.25 -7.66 -3.36
N GLU A 78 -10.17 -7.35 -2.64
CA GLU A 78 -9.64 -8.26 -1.65
C GLU A 78 -8.88 -7.50 -0.57
N PHE A 79 -9.03 -7.95 0.67
CA PHE A 79 -8.24 -7.50 1.82
C PHE A 79 -7.45 -8.69 2.35
N ASN A 80 -6.19 -8.46 2.74
CA ASN A 80 -5.36 -9.53 3.30
C ASN A 80 -5.81 -9.85 4.74
N GLU A 81 -6.64 -10.86 4.88
CA GLU A 81 -7.23 -11.23 6.17
C GLU A 81 -6.18 -11.69 7.20
N ALA A 82 -5.00 -12.11 6.74
CA ALA A 82 -3.92 -12.48 7.65
C ALA A 82 -3.51 -11.32 8.55
N LEU A 83 -3.73 -10.08 8.11
CA LEU A 83 -3.39 -8.90 8.90
C LEU A 83 -4.34 -8.71 10.10
N GLU A 84 -5.50 -9.34 10.12
CA GLU A 84 -6.40 -9.29 11.28
C GLU A 84 -5.78 -10.00 12.47
N ASP A 85 -5.13 -11.15 12.23
CA ASP A 85 -4.49 -11.94 13.28
C ASP A 85 -3.02 -11.58 13.49
N ALA A 86 -2.36 -11.11 12.43
CA ALA A 86 -0.93 -10.86 12.43
C ALA A 86 -0.57 -9.53 11.74
N PRO A 87 -1.01 -8.38 12.30
CA PRO A 87 -0.71 -7.07 11.69
C PRO A 87 0.78 -6.78 11.62
N GLU A 88 1.59 -7.42 12.43
CA GLU A 88 3.06 -7.29 12.41
C GLU A 88 3.68 -7.80 11.13
N LEU A 89 2.94 -8.51 10.27
CA LEU A 89 3.44 -8.90 8.95
C LEU A 89 3.79 -7.67 8.10
N VAL A 90 3.12 -6.55 8.33
CA VAL A 90 3.43 -5.28 7.66
C VAL A 90 4.87 -4.87 7.95
N ASN A 91 5.32 -5.09 9.19
CA ASN A 91 6.70 -4.79 9.58
C ASN A 91 7.70 -5.83 9.09
N LYS A 92 7.33 -7.11 9.20
CA LYS A 92 8.24 -8.22 8.93
C LYS A 92 8.44 -8.48 7.44
N ASP A 93 7.38 -8.32 6.64
CA ASP A 93 7.41 -8.65 5.23
C ASP A 93 6.50 -7.72 4.43
N PRO A 94 6.82 -6.42 4.39
CA PRO A 94 5.93 -5.41 3.80
C PRO A 94 5.64 -5.64 2.31
N TYR A 95 6.55 -6.26 1.57
CA TYR A 95 6.39 -6.51 0.13
C TYR A 95 5.84 -7.91 -0.18
N GLY A 96 5.67 -8.76 0.81
CA GLY A 96 5.16 -10.11 0.65
C GLY A 96 3.90 -10.33 1.47
N GLU A 97 4.03 -11.08 2.55
CA GLU A 97 2.88 -11.45 3.39
C GLU A 97 2.14 -10.24 3.98
N GLY A 98 2.79 -9.07 4.04
CA GLY A 98 2.21 -7.84 4.58
C GLY A 98 1.42 -7.00 3.59
N TRP A 99 1.09 -7.53 2.39
CA TRP A 99 0.25 -6.80 1.44
C TRP A 99 -1.12 -6.50 2.07
N MET A 100 -1.74 -5.40 1.65
CA MET A 100 -2.98 -4.94 2.29
C MET A 100 -4.22 -5.19 1.48
N ILE A 101 -4.27 -4.69 0.24
CA ILE A 101 -5.48 -4.80 -0.60
C ILE A 101 -5.12 -5.16 -2.03
N LYS A 102 -6.14 -5.65 -2.76
CA LYS A 102 -6.07 -5.79 -4.22
C LYS A 102 -7.16 -4.93 -4.83
N ILE A 103 -6.82 -4.23 -5.91
CA ILE A 103 -7.67 -3.28 -6.60
C ILE A 103 -7.91 -3.77 -8.02
N ALA A 104 -9.19 -3.83 -8.44
CA ALA A 104 -9.54 -3.98 -9.85
C ALA A 104 -9.48 -2.58 -10.45
N MET A 105 -8.44 -2.32 -11.25
CA MET A 105 -8.17 -0.97 -11.78
C MET A 105 -9.20 -0.55 -12.81
N GLU A 106 -9.71 0.68 -12.67
CA GLU A 106 -10.64 1.24 -13.66
C GLU A 106 -9.90 1.96 -14.78
N ASP A 107 -8.75 2.58 -14.47
CA ASP A 107 -7.98 3.38 -15.42
C ASP A 107 -6.50 3.05 -15.28
N THR A 108 -6.00 2.20 -16.17
CA THR A 108 -4.59 1.79 -16.13
C THR A 108 -3.62 2.90 -16.52
N THR A 109 -4.11 4.01 -17.10
CA THR A 109 -3.25 5.15 -17.41
C THR A 109 -2.74 5.84 -16.15
N GLN A 110 -3.41 5.65 -15.02
CA GLN A 110 -2.96 6.20 -13.74
C GLN A 110 -1.63 5.57 -13.29
N LEU A 111 -1.29 4.39 -13.82
CA LEU A 111 0.01 3.77 -13.54
C LEU A 111 1.19 4.61 -14.03
N ASP A 112 0.98 5.42 -15.06
CA ASP A 112 2.04 6.23 -15.65
C ASP A 112 2.49 7.37 -14.72
N ASP A 113 1.67 7.74 -13.76
CA ASP A 113 1.97 8.79 -12.79
C ASP A 113 2.66 8.26 -11.53
N LEU A 114 2.80 6.94 -11.41
CA LEU A 114 3.45 6.35 -10.26
C LEU A 114 4.98 6.41 -10.40
N LEU A 115 5.65 6.37 -9.25
CA LEU A 115 7.11 6.41 -9.20
C LEU A 115 7.68 5.01 -9.43
N ASP A 116 8.81 4.96 -10.13
CA ASP A 116 9.60 3.71 -10.16
C ASP A 116 10.50 3.67 -8.91
N ALA A 117 11.26 2.58 -8.75
CA ALA A 117 12.11 2.41 -7.56
C ALA A 117 13.15 3.53 -7.44
N ALA A 118 13.75 3.97 -8.56
CA ALA A 118 14.77 5.01 -8.54
C ALA A 118 14.18 6.35 -8.11
N ALA A 119 13.02 6.73 -8.67
CA ALA A 119 12.36 7.97 -8.33
C ALA A 119 11.88 7.97 -6.88
N TYR A 120 11.35 6.84 -6.41
CA TYR A 120 10.92 6.71 -5.03
C TYR A 120 12.11 6.82 -4.06
N LYS A 121 13.23 6.19 -4.41
CA LYS A 121 14.45 6.28 -3.59
C LYS A 121 14.91 7.72 -3.46
N ASP A 122 14.88 8.47 -4.56
CA ASP A 122 15.24 9.89 -4.54
C ASP A 122 14.30 10.68 -3.63
N LEU A 123 13.02 10.35 -3.63
CA LEU A 123 12.02 11.02 -2.80
C LEU A 123 12.32 10.86 -1.31
N ILE A 124 12.65 9.64 -0.88
CA ILE A 124 12.85 9.36 0.55
C ILE A 124 14.25 9.74 1.04
N GLU A 125 15.23 9.85 0.15
CA GLU A 125 16.59 10.25 0.51
C GLU A 125 16.79 11.77 0.39
N GLY A 126 15.97 12.40 -0.43
CA GLY A 126 16.11 13.78 -0.78
C GLY A 126 15.33 14.75 0.00
#